data_3a587f159d03fdd4b2e0c13e881b7138
#
_entry.id   3a587f159d03fdd4b2e0c13e881b7138
#
_cell.length_a   1.000
_cell.length_b   1.000
_cell.length_c   1.000
_cell.angle_alpha   90.00
_cell.angle_beta   90.00
_cell.angle_gamma   90.00
#
_symmetry.space_group_name_H-M   'P 1'
#
loop_
_entity.id
_entity.type
_entity.pdbx_description
1 polymer ?
#
loop_
_entity_poly.entity_id
_entity_poly.type
_entity_poly.pdbx_seq_one_letter_code
_entity_poly.pdbx_strand_id
1 'polypeptide(L)'
;MTRLVLPANPIADDRADVVIAGREVLAEGFRRYERLRVRRSGENVPRPLDVLRSGPAAAVLPIDPGRDEVVLLRQFRLAAHLANGRGNLVEIVAGHVETDEQPAEAARRECVEEIGVAPGLLVELFTYLTSPGMSDEEITLFLGVVDASGVPQRAGAAAEHEETVPMRVPIDAALAALAAGTVRNGPLIIALQWLALNRGRLSEIVRMGSITR
;
A
#
# COMPACT_ATOMS: atom_id res chain seq x y z
N MET A 1 22.20 6.12 -29.20
CA MET A 1 22.02 5.25 -28.03
C MET A 1 21.05 4.14 -28.39
N THR A 2 21.55 2.94 -28.61
CA THR A 2 20.76 1.77 -28.99
C THR A 2 20.03 1.28 -27.74
N ARG A 3 18.72 1.41 -27.71
CA ARG A 3 17.86 0.89 -26.64
C ARG A 3 17.96 -0.63 -26.70
N LEU A 4 18.54 -1.26 -25.67
CA LEU A 4 18.51 -2.73 -25.54
C LEU A 4 17.04 -3.14 -25.48
N VAL A 5 16.55 -3.78 -26.53
CA VAL A 5 15.23 -4.45 -26.52
C VAL A 5 15.43 -5.75 -25.77
N LEU A 6 15.10 -5.76 -24.50
CA LEU A 6 15.03 -7.01 -23.74
C LEU A 6 13.92 -7.89 -24.37
N PRO A 7 14.10 -9.21 -24.44
CA PRO A 7 13.03 -10.10 -24.87
C PRO A 7 11.80 -9.89 -23.97
N ALA A 8 10.61 -9.91 -24.58
CA ALA A 8 9.36 -9.77 -23.85
C ALA A 8 9.32 -10.79 -22.71
N ASN A 9 9.18 -10.30 -21.47
CA ASN A 9 9.00 -11.19 -20.33
C ASN A 9 7.58 -11.78 -20.42
N PRO A 10 7.42 -13.11 -20.52
CA PRO A 10 6.10 -13.74 -20.64
C PRO A 10 5.26 -13.58 -19.35
N ILE A 11 5.89 -13.15 -18.23
CA ILE A 11 5.22 -12.88 -16.94
C ILE A 11 5.22 -11.36 -16.76
N ALA A 12 4.34 -10.68 -17.49
CA ALA A 12 4.13 -9.25 -17.40
C ALA A 12 2.65 -8.93 -17.65
N ASP A 13 2.13 -7.91 -16.96
CA ASP A 13 0.80 -7.38 -17.24
C ASP A 13 0.78 -6.69 -18.61
N ASP A 14 -0.32 -6.85 -19.33
CA ASP A 14 -0.49 -6.31 -20.67
C ASP A 14 -1.71 -5.39 -20.77
N ARG A 15 -1.70 -4.51 -21.76
CA ARG A 15 -2.82 -3.61 -22.02
C ARG A 15 -4.01 -4.38 -22.57
N ALA A 16 -5.20 -4.09 -22.02
CA ALA A 16 -6.45 -4.60 -22.57
C ALA A 16 -7.09 -3.53 -23.49
N ASP A 17 -7.57 -3.98 -24.65
CA ASP A 17 -8.38 -3.14 -25.54
C ASP A 17 -9.84 -3.21 -25.10
N VAL A 18 -10.30 -2.16 -24.41
CA VAL A 18 -11.64 -2.08 -23.85
C VAL A 18 -12.28 -0.73 -24.11
N VAL A 19 -13.61 -0.76 -24.33
CA VAL A 19 -14.46 0.44 -24.45
C VAL A 19 -15.43 0.45 -23.29
N ILE A 20 -15.44 1.56 -22.54
CA ILE A 20 -16.47 1.83 -21.53
C ILE A 20 -17.65 2.51 -22.21
N ALA A 21 -18.70 1.74 -22.48
CA ALA A 21 -19.90 2.18 -23.22
C ALA A 21 -20.93 2.89 -22.32
N GLY A 22 -20.77 2.82 -21.00
CA GLY A 22 -21.66 3.49 -20.04
C GLY A 22 -21.18 3.34 -18.61
N ARG A 23 -21.67 4.25 -17.76
CA ARG A 23 -21.34 4.32 -16.33
C ARG A 23 -22.60 4.66 -15.54
N GLU A 24 -22.79 3.97 -14.42
CA GLU A 24 -23.88 4.16 -13.47
C GLU A 24 -23.30 4.14 -12.04
N VAL A 25 -23.62 5.14 -11.23
CA VAL A 25 -23.27 5.17 -9.81
C VAL A 25 -24.32 4.38 -9.05
N LEU A 26 -23.91 3.27 -8.43
CA LEU A 26 -24.81 2.41 -7.63
C LEU A 26 -24.92 2.90 -6.19
N ALA A 27 -23.83 3.43 -5.63
CA ALA A 27 -23.82 4.03 -4.30
C ALA A 27 -22.72 5.08 -4.20
N GLU A 28 -23.03 6.17 -3.50
CA GLU A 28 -22.08 7.17 -3.05
C GLU A 28 -21.91 7.07 -1.54
N GLY A 29 -20.66 6.92 -1.09
CA GLY A 29 -20.25 6.86 0.29
C GLY A 29 -18.80 7.33 0.40
N PHE A 30 -18.08 6.86 1.40
CA PHE A 30 -16.64 7.12 1.51
C PHE A 30 -15.88 6.69 0.24
N ARG A 31 -16.34 5.62 -0.40
CA ARG A 31 -15.92 5.17 -1.72
C ARG A 31 -17.13 5.07 -2.64
N ARG A 32 -16.97 5.49 -3.89
CA ARG A 32 -18.00 5.34 -4.89
C ARG A 32 -18.04 3.91 -5.41
N TYR A 33 -19.25 3.33 -5.48
CA TYR A 33 -19.47 2.02 -6.11
C TYR A 33 -20.17 2.23 -7.44
N GLU A 34 -19.55 1.79 -8.53
CA GLU A 34 -20.01 2.05 -9.90
C GLU A 34 -20.25 0.76 -10.67
N ARG A 35 -21.23 0.79 -11.58
CA ARG A 35 -21.42 -0.20 -12.64
C ARG A 35 -20.98 0.37 -13.97
N LEU A 36 -20.01 -0.27 -14.60
CA LEU A 36 -19.51 0.08 -15.92
C LEU A 36 -20.02 -0.93 -16.94
N ARG A 37 -20.46 -0.44 -18.10
CA ARG A 37 -20.75 -1.29 -19.26
C ARG A 37 -19.50 -1.39 -20.10
N VAL A 38 -18.83 -2.53 -20.05
CA VAL A 38 -17.52 -2.74 -20.65
C VAL A 38 -17.65 -3.68 -21.85
N ARG A 39 -17.07 -3.29 -22.97
CA ARG A 39 -16.95 -4.10 -24.18
C ARG A 39 -15.47 -4.31 -24.49
N ARG A 40 -15.06 -5.56 -24.56
CA ARG A 40 -13.70 -5.94 -24.97
C ARG A 40 -13.62 -6.09 -26.48
N SER A 41 -12.42 -6.01 -27.05
CA SER A 41 -12.18 -6.27 -28.45
C SER A 41 -12.73 -7.64 -28.86
N GLY A 42 -13.49 -7.70 -29.98
CA GLY A 42 -14.17 -8.91 -30.47
C GLY A 42 -15.53 -9.20 -29.81
N GLU A 43 -15.97 -8.46 -28.80
CA GLU A 43 -17.31 -8.59 -28.19
C GLU A 43 -18.29 -7.63 -28.87
N ASN A 44 -19.53 -8.10 -29.16
CA ASN A 44 -20.58 -7.27 -29.77
C ASN A 44 -21.46 -6.56 -28.73
N VAL A 45 -21.54 -7.08 -27.51
CA VAL A 45 -22.45 -6.60 -26.47
C VAL A 45 -21.64 -6.22 -25.23
N PRO A 46 -21.81 -4.98 -24.71
CA PRO A 46 -21.18 -4.58 -23.46
C PRO A 46 -21.72 -5.38 -22.27
N ARG A 47 -20.84 -5.82 -21.37
CA ARG A 47 -21.18 -6.51 -20.13
C ARG A 47 -21.12 -5.54 -18.94
N PRO A 48 -22.04 -5.64 -17.97
CA PRO A 48 -21.94 -4.87 -16.74
C PRO A 48 -20.85 -5.46 -15.85
N LEU A 49 -19.98 -4.60 -15.34
CA LEU A 49 -18.95 -4.91 -14.33
C LEU A 49 -19.03 -3.86 -13.24
N ASP A 50 -19.06 -4.32 -11.99
CA ASP A 50 -19.14 -3.45 -10.82
C ASP A 50 -17.75 -3.24 -10.24
N VAL A 51 -17.45 -1.99 -9.85
CA VAL A 51 -16.14 -1.60 -9.33
C VAL A 51 -16.28 -0.63 -8.17
N LEU A 52 -15.54 -0.88 -7.09
CA LEU A 52 -15.32 0.06 -6.00
C LEU A 52 -14.20 1.03 -6.42
N ARG A 53 -14.54 2.32 -6.53
CA ARG A 53 -13.59 3.35 -6.96
C ARG A 53 -12.79 3.84 -5.75
N SER A 54 -11.61 3.27 -5.57
CA SER A 54 -10.68 3.65 -4.49
C SER A 54 -9.60 4.63 -4.99
N GLY A 55 -9.11 4.43 -6.22
CA GLY A 55 -8.04 5.25 -6.77
C GLY A 55 -6.66 4.94 -6.20
N PRO A 56 -5.67 5.81 -6.42
CA PRO A 56 -4.30 5.59 -6.00
C PRO A 56 -4.15 5.74 -4.49
N ALA A 57 -3.23 4.95 -3.93
CA ALA A 57 -2.81 5.00 -2.54
C ALA A 57 -1.29 4.88 -2.40
N ALA A 58 -0.76 5.36 -1.30
CA ALA A 58 0.64 5.19 -0.92
C ALA A 58 0.72 4.34 0.35
N ALA A 59 1.67 3.42 0.39
CA ALA A 59 1.98 2.66 1.60
C ALA A 59 3.47 2.76 1.93
N VAL A 60 3.78 2.76 3.20
CA VAL A 60 5.17 2.85 3.68
C VAL A 60 5.45 1.70 4.63
N LEU A 61 6.59 1.02 4.39
CA LEU A 61 7.23 0.17 5.39
C LEU A 61 8.26 1.03 6.15
N PRO A 62 7.91 1.57 7.32
CA PRO A 62 8.82 2.40 8.08
C PRO A 62 9.84 1.52 8.81
N ILE A 63 11.12 1.81 8.64
CA ILE A 63 12.21 1.11 9.32
C ILE A 63 13.11 2.07 10.08
N ASP A 64 13.65 1.61 11.18
CA ASP A 64 14.79 2.23 11.86
C ASP A 64 16.01 1.29 11.77
N PRO A 65 16.90 1.53 10.80
CA PRO A 65 18.08 0.67 10.63
C PRO A 65 19.05 0.71 11.82
N GLY A 66 19.05 1.80 12.59
CA GLY A 66 19.92 1.95 13.76
C GLY A 66 19.47 1.09 14.93
N ARG A 67 18.17 0.76 15.01
CA ARG A 67 17.57 -0.07 16.06
C ARG A 67 17.19 -1.45 15.59
N ASP A 68 17.29 -1.71 14.30
CA ASP A 68 16.83 -2.94 13.66
C ASP A 68 15.33 -3.17 13.88
N GLU A 69 14.54 -2.12 13.78
CA GLU A 69 13.10 -2.12 14.02
C GLU A 69 12.31 -1.72 12.77
N VAL A 70 11.07 -2.23 12.67
CA VAL A 70 9.99 -1.69 11.83
C VAL A 70 8.99 -0.99 12.73
N VAL A 71 8.33 0.04 12.20
CA VAL A 71 7.19 0.67 12.85
C VAL A 71 5.92 0.18 12.16
N LEU A 72 5.11 -0.56 12.89
CA LEU A 72 3.80 -1.04 12.45
C LEU A 72 2.72 -0.28 13.24
N LEU A 73 1.48 -0.44 12.84
CA LEU A 73 0.35 0.13 13.57
C LEU A 73 -0.77 -0.89 13.76
N ARG A 74 -1.61 -0.66 14.75
CA ARG A 74 -2.84 -1.42 14.95
C ARG A 74 -4.02 -0.51 14.72
N GLN A 75 -4.95 -0.96 13.87
CA GLN A 75 -6.16 -0.22 13.52
C GLN A 75 -7.36 -1.15 13.38
N PHE A 76 -8.56 -0.65 13.70
CA PHE A 76 -9.80 -1.38 13.50
C PHE A 76 -10.24 -1.31 12.03
N ARG A 77 -10.53 -2.47 11.44
CA ARG A 77 -11.06 -2.61 10.08
C ARG A 77 -12.37 -3.40 10.11
N LEU A 78 -13.49 -2.74 9.88
CA LEU A 78 -14.82 -3.34 9.90
C LEU A 78 -14.93 -4.53 8.94
N ALA A 79 -14.42 -4.41 7.71
CA ALA A 79 -14.48 -5.48 6.72
C ALA A 79 -13.77 -6.76 7.21
N ALA A 80 -12.61 -6.62 7.85
CA ALA A 80 -11.91 -7.75 8.46
C ALA A 80 -12.71 -8.36 9.63
N HIS A 81 -13.33 -7.51 10.44
CA HIS A 81 -14.21 -7.99 11.52
C HIS A 81 -15.39 -8.81 10.99
N LEU A 82 -16.05 -8.33 9.94
CA LEU A 82 -17.16 -9.05 9.30
C LEU A 82 -16.72 -10.38 8.68
N ALA A 83 -15.49 -10.44 8.14
CA ALA A 83 -14.98 -11.63 7.50
C ALA A 83 -14.67 -12.77 8.50
N ASN A 84 -14.17 -12.45 9.70
CA ASN A 84 -13.66 -13.48 10.61
C ASN A 84 -13.64 -13.08 12.11
N GLY A 85 -14.25 -11.97 12.49
CA GLY A 85 -14.29 -11.45 13.87
C GLY A 85 -12.98 -10.78 14.34
N ARG A 86 -11.95 -10.69 13.50
CA ARG A 86 -10.63 -10.15 13.85
C ARG A 86 -10.40 -8.79 13.20
N GLY A 87 -11.15 -7.77 13.64
CA GLY A 87 -11.09 -6.43 13.09
C GLY A 87 -9.86 -5.60 13.47
N ASN A 88 -9.19 -5.90 14.60
CA ASN A 88 -8.00 -5.16 15.02
C ASN A 88 -6.76 -5.70 14.30
N LEU A 89 -6.48 -5.18 13.12
CA LEU A 89 -5.37 -5.61 12.28
C LEU A 89 -4.06 -4.94 12.69
N VAL A 90 -2.95 -5.64 12.42
CA VAL A 90 -1.63 -5.03 12.35
C VAL A 90 -1.36 -4.68 10.90
N GLU A 91 -0.94 -3.44 10.65
CA GLU A 91 -0.78 -2.87 9.32
C GLU A 91 0.53 -2.08 9.20
N ILE A 92 0.93 -1.76 7.98
CA ILE A 92 1.90 -0.70 7.69
C ILE A 92 1.16 0.62 7.51
N VAL A 93 1.90 1.73 7.51
CA VAL A 93 1.35 3.05 7.13
C VAL A 93 0.78 2.99 5.72
N ALA A 94 -0.46 3.47 5.53
CA ALA A 94 -1.07 3.52 4.21
C ALA A 94 -2.28 4.46 4.15
N GLY A 95 -2.33 5.31 3.13
CA GLY A 95 -3.48 6.17 2.86
C GLY A 95 -3.61 6.57 1.40
N HIS A 96 -4.66 7.33 1.12
CA HIS A 96 -4.95 7.77 -0.24
C HIS A 96 -4.01 8.87 -0.69
N VAL A 97 -3.72 8.85 -1.99
CA VAL A 97 -3.12 9.99 -2.69
C VAL A 97 -4.24 10.97 -3.04
N GLU A 98 -4.20 12.17 -2.48
CA GLU A 98 -5.18 13.21 -2.73
C GLU A 98 -5.07 13.76 -4.15
N THR A 99 -6.08 14.55 -4.55
CA THR A 99 -6.05 15.25 -5.84
C THR A 99 -4.85 16.20 -5.87
N ASP A 100 -4.05 16.14 -6.92
CA ASP A 100 -2.83 16.93 -7.12
C ASP A 100 -1.65 16.60 -6.17
N GLU A 101 -1.77 15.57 -5.34
CA GLU A 101 -0.70 15.06 -4.48
C GLU A 101 0.12 13.98 -5.23
N GLN A 102 1.44 13.96 -4.99
CA GLN A 102 2.28 12.86 -5.48
C GLN A 102 2.31 11.70 -4.47
N PRO A 103 2.46 10.44 -4.89
CA PRO A 103 2.50 9.30 -3.97
C PRO A 103 3.55 9.42 -2.86
N ALA A 104 4.69 10.05 -3.13
CA ALA A 104 5.73 10.28 -2.13
C ALA A 104 5.34 11.35 -1.09
N GLU A 105 4.51 12.31 -1.45
CA GLU A 105 3.98 13.33 -0.54
C GLU A 105 2.93 12.71 0.37
N ALA A 106 1.98 11.95 -0.20
CA ALA A 106 1.01 11.15 0.56
C ALA A 106 1.72 10.22 1.56
N ALA A 107 2.74 9.49 1.12
CA ALA A 107 3.52 8.61 1.97
C ALA A 107 4.15 9.33 3.18
N ARG A 108 4.61 10.57 3.01
CA ARG A 108 5.16 11.38 4.12
C ARG A 108 4.07 11.88 5.07
N ARG A 109 2.96 12.36 4.52
CA ARG A 109 1.81 12.85 5.29
C ARG A 109 1.25 11.73 6.15
N GLU A 110 0.97 10.57 5.55
CA GLU A 110 0.44 9.40 6.26
C GLU A 110 1.36 8.90 7.38
N CYS A 111 2.69 8.94 7.19
CA CYS A 111 3.62 8.61 8.27
C CYS A 111 3.47 9.56 9.48
N VAL A 112 3.27 10.85 9.24
CA VAL A 112 3.05 11.81 10.33
C VAL A 112 1.70 11.57 11.00
N GLU A 113 0.64 11.31 10.23
CA GLU A 113 -0.72 11.10 10.73
C GLU A 113 -0.84 9.79 11.50
N GLU A 114 -0.37 8.67 10.92
CA GLU A 114 -0.61 7.34 11.48
C GLU A 114 0.42 6.84 12.49
N ILE A 115 1.67 7.32 12.42
CA ILE A 115 2.75 6.89 13.33
C ILE A 115 3.50 8.06 14.00
N GLY A 116 3.10 9.32 13.73
CA GLY A 116 3.62 10.52 14.40
C GLY A 116 5.04 10.91 14.02
N VAL A 117 5.67 10.27 13.02
CA VAL A 117 7.04 10.56 12.60
C VAL A 117 7.16 10.63 11.08
N ALA A 118 7.86 11.67 10.59
CA ALA A 118 8.14 11.78 9.15
C ALA A 118 9.36 10.93 8.76
N PRO A 119 9.35 10.26 7.61
CA PRO A 119 10.52 9.56 7.11
C PRO A 119 11.59 10.56 6.63
N GLY A 120 12.83 10.39 7.11
CA GLY A 120 13.99 11.14 6.63
C GLY A 120 14.36 10.78 5.20
N LEU A 121 14.10 9.54 4.78
CA LEU A 121 14.31 9.02 3.44
C LEU A 121 13.10 8.19 3.04
N LEU A 122 12.63 8.35 1.78
CA LEU A 122 11.70 7.45 1.12
C LEU A 122 12.37 6.84 -0.12
N VAL A 123 12.22 5.54 -0.28
CA VAL A 123 12.64 4.81 -1.48
C VAL A 123 11.41 4.14 -2.05
N GLU A 124 11.00 4.51 -3.25
CA GLU A 124 9.93 3.82 -3.96
C GLU A 124 10.38 2.41 -4.32
N LEU A 125 9.55 1.42 -4.03
CA LEU A 125 9.84 0.01 -4.28
C LEU A 125 9.14 -0.49 -5.54
N PHE A 126 7.83 -0.48 -5.54
CA PHE A 126 6.98 -0.90 -6.67
C PHE A 126 5.52 -0.53 -6.40
N THR A 127 4.69 -0.67 -7.45
CA THR A 127 3.23 -0.56 -7.35
C THR A 127 2.59 -1.95 -7.42
N TYR A 128 1.39 -2.08 -6.85
CA TYR A 128 0.57 -3.29 -6.96
C TYR A 128 -0.91 -2.98 -6.79
N LEU A 129 -1.75 -3.84 -7.32
CA LEU A 129 -3.21 -3.78 -7.16
C LEU A 129 -3.64 -4.64 -5.98
N THR A 130 -4.48 -4.12 -5.10
CA THR A 130 -4.91 -4.82 -3.87
C THR A 130 -5.96 -5.89 -4.15
N SER A 131 -6.95 -5.56 -4.97
CA SER A 131 -8.05 -6.48 -5.32
C SER A 131 -8.62 -6.15 -6.70
N PRO A 132 -7.86 -6.41 -7.81
CA PRO A 132 -8.21 -5.94 -9.15
C PRO A 132 -9.50 -6.55 -9.73
N GLY A 133 -10.05 -7.57 -9.10
CA GLY A 133 -11.37 -8.12 -9.45
C GLY A 133 -12.55 -7.30 -8.89
N MET A 134 -12.30 -6.33 -8.00
CA MET A 134 -13.36 -5.60 -7.29
C MET A 134 -13.08 -4.10 -7.18
N SER A 135 -11.83 -3.70 -7.06
CA SER A 135 -11.41 -2.31 -6.83
C SER A 135 -10.34 -1.88 -7.82
N ASP A 136 -10.30 -0.60 -8.12
CA ASP A 136 -9.22 0.04 -8.89
C ASP A 136 -8.11 0.62 -7.99
N GLU A 137 -8.02 0.16 -6.75
CA GLU A 137 -6.98 0.58 -5.82
C GLU A 137 -5.61 0.09 -6.27
N GLU A 138 -4.72 1.03 -6.56
CA GLU A 138 -3.32 0.80 -6.85
C GLU A 138 -2.46 1.43 -5.76
N ILE A 139 -1.63 0.62 -5.11
CA ILE A 139 -0.77 1.09 -4.02
C ILE A 139 0.67 1.22 -4.52
N THR A 140 1.26 2.41 -4.34
CA THR A 140 2.71 2.60 -4.44
C THR A 140 3.35 2.32 -3.08
N LEU A 141 4.19 1.28 -3.02
CA LEU A 141 4.89 0.90 -1.79
C LEU A 141 6.24 1.58 -1.69
N PHE A 142 6.50 2.18 -0.54
CA PHE A 142 7.77 2.81 -0.19
C PHE A 142 8.45 2.11 0.99
N LEU A 143 9.77 2.12 1.00
CA LEU A 143 10.58 1.95 2.20
C LEU A 143 10.84 3.32 2.80
N GLY A 144 10.43 3.54 4.05
CA GLY A 144 10.66 4.79 4.78
C GLY A 144 11.71 4.61 5.88
N VAL A 145 12.74 5.46 5.93
CA VAL A 145 13.68 5.46 7.05
C VAL A 145 13.22 6.49 8.08
N VAL A 146 12.94 6.03 9.29
CA VAL A 146 12.42 6.84 10.39
C VAL A 146 13.32 6.74 11.63
N ASP A 147 13.23 7.70 12.54
CA ASP A 147 13.68 7.54 13.92
C ASP A 147 12.55 6.99 14.77
N ALA A 148 12.58 5.70 15.07
CA ALA A 148 11.54 5.02 15.83
C ALA A 148 11.45 5.49 17.30
N SER A 149 12.45 6.22 17.83
CA SER A 149 12.37 6.75 19.20
C SER A 149 11.33 7.86 19.37
N GLY A 150 10.96 8.55 18.27
CA GLY A 150 9.94 9.59 18.25
C GLY A 150 8.50 9.08 18.12
N VAL A 151 8.29 7.78 17.92
CA VAL A 151 6.96 7.20 17.72
C VAL A 151 6.11 7.29 18.98
N PRO A 152 4.91 7.94 18.93
CA PRO A 152 4.02 8.10 20.08
C PRO A 152 3.27 6.78 20.38
N GLN A 153 2.62 6.75 21.54
CA GLN A 153 1.76 5.61 21.92
C GLN A 153 0.42 5.57 21.16
N ARG A 154 -0.05 6.69 20.66
CA ARG A 154 -1.27 6.85 19.87
C ARG A 154 -1.05 7.90 18.81
N ALA A 155 -1.63 7.68 17.64
CA ALA A 155 -1.63 8.59 16.51
C ALA A 155 -2.96 8.43 15.72
N GLY A 156 -3.04 9.00 14.54
CA GLY A 156 -4.20 8.96 13.65
C GLY A 156 -4.73 10.35 13.36
N ALA A 157 -5.47 10.50 12.29
CA ALA A 157 -6.08 11.74 11.85
C ALA A 157 -7.45 11.93 12.53
N ALA A 158 -7.52 12.75 13.56
CA ALA A 158 -8.77 13.02 14.29
C ALA A 158 -9.89 13.57 13.38
N ALA A 159 -9.54 14.32 12.33
CA ALA A 159 -10.48 14.85 11.35
C ALA A 159 -11.14 13.74 10.51
N GLU A 160 -10.49 12.60 10.36
CA GLU A 160 -10.97 11.42 9.62
C GLU A 160 -11.57 10.35 10.52
N HIS A 161 -11.68 10.62 11.83
CA HIS A 161 -12.07 9.63 12.84
C HIS A 161 -11.16 8.39 12.85
N GLU A 162 -9.90 8.55 12.43
CA GLU A 162 -8.89 7.51 12.48
C GLU A 162 -8.16 7.52 13.83
N GLU A 163 -8.09 6.34 14.44
CA GLU A 163 -7.32 6.10 15.65
C GLU A 163 -6.36 4.92 15.39
N THR A 164 -5.07 5.18 15.49
CA THR A 164 -4.01 4.19 15.31
C THR A 164 -3.21 4.00 16.60
N VAL A 165 -2.69 2.80 16.77
CA VAL A 165 -1.76 2.46 17.86
C VAL A 165 -0.43 2.03 17.24
N PRO A 166 0.53 2.95 17.08
CA PRO A 166 1.85 2.62 16.55
C PRO A 166 2.61 1.66 17.45
N MET A 167 3.40 0.80 16.83
CA MET A 167 4.18 -0.23 17.51
C MET A 167 5.57 -0.32 16.91
N ARG A 168 6.61 -0.24 17.75
CA ARG A 168 7.98 -0.55 17.38
C ARG A 168 8.19 -2.05 17.53
N VAL A 169 8.63 -2.68 16.45
CA VAL A 169 8.77 -4.15 16.41
C VAL A 169 10.15 -4.50 15.86
N PRO A 170 10.96 -5.34 16.53
CA PRO A 170 12.19 -5.86 15.94
C PRO A 170 11.90 -6.51 14.57
N ILE A 171 12.75 -6.26 13.57
CA ILE A 171 12.53 -6.79 12.22
C ILE A 171 12.36 -8.31 12.25
N ASP A 172 13.19 -9.03 13.01
CA ASP A 172 13.10 -10.49 13.10
C ASP A 172 11.78 -10.96 13.71
N ALA A 173 11.20 -10.21 14.67
CA ALA A 173 9.89 -10.54 15.23
C ALA A 173 8.76 -10.30 14.21
N ALA A 174 8.84 -9.25 13.40
CA ALA A 174 7.89 -9.02 12.32
C ALA A 174 7.95 -10.12 11.24
N LEU A 175 9.15 -10.56 10.87
CA LEU A 175 9.35 -11.66 9.91
C LEU A 175 8.89 -13.02 10.51
N ALA A 176 9.09 -13.24 11.80
CA ALA A 176 8.56 -14.42 12.48
C ALA A 176 7.02 -14.44 12.50
N ALA A 177 6.37 -13.27 12.71
CA ALA A 177 4.92 -13.15 12.64
C ALA A 177 4.38 -13.41 11.22
N LEU A 178 5.10 -12.96 10.17
CA LEU A 178 4.79 -13.30 8.78
C LEU A 178 4.88 -14.82 8.55
N ALA A 179 5.98 -15.45 8.95
CA ALA A 179 6.21 -16.88 8.78
C ALA A 179 5.17 -17.74 9.54
N ALA A 180 4.72 -17.27 10.71
CA ALA A 180 3.70 -17.94 11.51
C ALA A 180 2.26 -17.69 11.00
N GLY A 181 2.04 -16.83 9.99
CA GLY A 181 0.73 -16.49 9.45
C GLY A 181 -0.18 -15.75 10.45
N THR A 182 0.40 -15.05 11.43
CA THR A 182 -0.36 -14.33 12.45
C THR A 182 -0.81 -12.94 11.99
N VAL A 183 -0.16 -12.36 10.97
CA VAL A 183 -0.56 -11.12 10.28
C VAL A 183 -1.38 -11.45 9.03
N ARG A 184 -2.41 -10.65 8.72
CA ARG A 184 -3.36 -10.94 7.65
C ARG A 184 -3.66 -9.76 6.74
N ASN A 185 -3.14 -8.59 7.05
CA ASN A 185 -3.26 -7.42 6.18
C ASN A 185 -2.39 -7.63 4.93
N GLY A 186 -2.98 -7.51 3.74
CA GLY A 186 -2.31 -7.77 2.46
C GLY A 186 -1.09 -6.86 2.23
N PRO A 187 -1.25 -5.52 2.33
CA PRO A 187 -0.12 -4.59 2.24
C PRO A 187 1.04 -4.91 3.18
N LEU A 188 0.75 -5.24 4.45
CA LEU A 188 1.78 -5.64 5.41
C LEU A 188 2.50 -6.93 4.98
N ILE A 189 1.74 -7.95 4.53
CA ILE A 189 2.32 -9.23 4.07
C ILE A 189 3.27 -8.98 2.90
N ILE A 190 2.86 -8.19 1.91
CA ILE A 190 3.68 -7.83 0.73
C ILE A 190 4.95 -7.10 1.16
N ALA A 191 4.83 -6.11 2.04
CA ALA A 191 5.96 -5.33 2.53
C ALA A 191 6.95 -6.19 3.33
N LEU A 192 6.47 -7.08 4.22
CA LEU A 192 7.32 -7.98 4.99
C LEU A 192 7.97 -9.07 4.12
N GLN A 193 7.29 -9.58 3.08
CA GLN A 193 7.89 -10.50 2.11
C GLN A 193 9.02 -9.80 1.34
N TRP A 194 8.79 -8.55 0.89
CA TRP A 194 9.84 -7.77 0.27
C TRP A 194 11.03 -7.57 1.21
N LEU A 195 10.77 -7.22 2.47
CA LEU A 195 11.81 -7.05 3.48
C LEU A 195 12.61 -8.34 3.71
N ALA A 196 11.94 -9.48 3.83
CA ALA A 196 12.59 -10.79 3.97
C ALA A 196 13.55 -11.10 2.82
N LEU A 197 13.10 -10.85 1.58
CA LEU A 197 13.90 -11.08 0.37
C LEU A 197 15.09 -10.12 0.24
N ASN A 198 15.00 -8.94 0.83
CA ASN A 198 16.00 -7.86 0.70
C ASN A 198 16.76 -7.57 2.00
N ARG A 199 16.55 -8.35 3.07
CA ARG A 199 17.13 -8.13 4.39
C ARG A 199 18.65 -7.94 4.35
N GLY A 200 19.36 -8.78 3.61
CA GLY A 200 20.81 -8.74 3.48
C GLY A 200 21.34 -7.53 2.68
N ARG A 201 20.47 -6.85 1.92
CA ARG A 201 20.82 -5.69 1.09
C ARG A 201 20.21 -4.38 1.59
N LEU A 202 19.54 -4.40 2.74
CA LEU A 202 18.78 -3.26 3.25
C LEU A 202 19.65 -2.01 3.40
N SER A 203 20.85 -2.14 3.95
CA SER A 203 21.81 -1.03 4.10
C SER A 203 22.29 -0.44 2.75
N GLU A 204 22.43 -1.28 1.73
CA GLU A 204 22.74 -0.85 0.38
C GLU A 204 21.61 -0.05 -0.23
N ILE A 205 20.35 -0.55 -0.13
CA ILE A 205 19.14 0.08 -0.65
C ILE A 205 18.95 1.47 -0.02
N VAL A 206 19.08 1.58 1.30
CA VAL A 206 18.99 2.85 2.02
C VAL A 206 20.07 3.84 1.55
N ARG A 207 21.32 3.38 1.41
CA ARG A 207 22.43 4.22 0.93
C ARG A 207 22.18 4.71 -0.50
N MET A 208 21.72 3.85 -1.41
CA MET A 208 21.46 4.23 -2.80
C MET A 208 20.31 5.25 -2.90
N GLY A 209 19.24 5.07 -2.13
CA GLY A 209 18.15 6.04 -2.05
C GLY A 209 18.57 7.41 -1.53
N SER A 210 19.65 7.50 -0.74
CA SER A 210 20.19 8.77 -0.25
C SER A 210 21.00 9.55 -1.30
N ILE A 211 21.44 8.90 -2.39
CA ILE A 211 22.28 9.51 -3.45
C ILE A 211 21.41 10.09 -4.59
N THR A 212 20.18 9.65 -4.71
CA THR A 212 19.28 10.01 -5.82
C THR A 212 18.44 11.29 -5.54
N ARG A 213 18.80 12.04 -4.49
CA ARG A 213 18.18 13.33 -4.10
C ARG A 213 18.89 14.52 -4.71
#